data_83881c6428ceff3dd7d46d6641a283c7
#
_entry.id   83881c6428ceff3dd7d46d6641a283c7
#
_cell.length_a   1.000
_cell.length_b   1.000
_cell.length_c   1.000
_cell.angle_alpha   90.00
_cell.angle_beta   90.00
_cell.angle_gamma   90.00
#
_symmetry.space_group_name_H-M   'P 1'
#
loop_
_entity.id
_entity.type
_entity.pdbx_description
1 polymer ?
#
loop_
_entity_poly.entity_id
_entity_poly.type
_entity_poly.pdbx_seq_one_letter_code
_entity_poly.pdbx_strand_id
1 'polypeptide(L)'
;MATDHSGTATAKALIRLAGPAAWARRIAQFAQIAAAGPHVRRAVVQRHGLELSLDRIAKGAVRVPSAAERRVLDLARETVSVYATLPPAGRERLRALLHACLADDGTLIPLFHLMRTAALQRDRGFSVAFTGLAEGTPFDLLLERDGVQAEVACDVVSAEDGRGVHRGAWVRLMDRVDPDLQTWLANHPGRYLLKLTLPQGLRRDAADQDLLAALHDRIRTMLSAQRRADHDEAAVLRLDPLMLAGAQAGELGLLNSLRQEFGHEAHLAVTECGGGVFVMAARAGRENEVAVAIRRRMAAVAPARLSGTRPGILAMFIEDTDRAEWRHLRERLELEGEARQFLTFPEARSVVAVTCTSRLELFGATAPDGVPEGELRFRNPSHPSAKAVALAPAVLSSV
;
A
#
# COMPACT_ATOMS: atom_id res chain seq x y z
N MET A 1 -2.29 36.61 -6.34
CA MET A 1 -2.49 35.16 -6.12
C MET A 1 -2.07 34.86 -4.69
N ALA A 2 -3.03 34.64 -3.79
CA ALA A 2 -2.74 34.33 -2.39
C ALA A 2 -2.12 32.93 -2.30
N THR A 3 -0.92 32.83 -1.75
CA THR A 3 -0.34 31.56 -1.29
C THR A 3 -1.26 30.98 -0.22
N ASP A 4 -1.62 29.71 -0.33
CA ASP A 4 -2.44 29.03 0.68
C ASP A 4 -1.64 28.88 2.00
N HIS A 5 -1.63 29.98 2.79
CA HIS A 5 -0.99 30.01 4.09
C HIS A 5 -1.62 29.01 5.08
N SER A 6 -2.88 28.62 4.86
CA SER A 6 -3.60 27.66 5.70
C SER A 6 -3.01 26.25 5.58
N GLY A 7 -2.73 25.77 4.35
CA GLY A 7 -2.16 24.45 4.12
C GLY A 7 -0.75 24.30 4.73
N THR A 8 0.10 25.32 4.54
CA THR A 8 1.44 25.34 5.13
C THR A 8 1.40 25.33 6.67
N ALA A 9 0.47 26.10 7.28
CA ALA A 9 0.29 26.12 8.73
C ALA A 9 -0.15 24.74 9.27
N THR A 10 -1.07 24.06 8.58
CA THR A 10 -1.57 22.71 8.92
C THR A 10 -0.44 21.68 8.87
N ALA A 11 0.33 21.64 7.78
CA ALA A 11 1.46 20.72 7.66
C ALA A 11 2.50 20.95 8.75
N LYS A 12 2.86 22.21 9.03
CA LYS A 12 3.76 22.58 10.13
C LYS A 12 3.21 22.19 11.50
N ALA A 13 1.89 22.28 11.72
CA ALA A 13 1.28 21.85 12.97
C ALA A 13 1.40 20.34 13.19
N LEU A 14 1.13 19.53 12.16
CA LEU A 14 1.33 18.07 12.24
C LEU A 14 2.80 17.72 12.49
N ILE A 15 3.74 18.34 11.78
CA ILE A 15 5.18 18.11 11.97
C ILE A 15 5.62 18.47 13.41
N ARG A 16 5.05 19.52 14.00
CA ARG A 16 5.32 19.86 15.42
C ARG A 16 4.81 18.77 16.37
N LEU A 17 3.65 18.17 16.10
CA LEU A 17 3.12 17.06 16.90
C LEU A 17 4.01 15.81 16.78
N ALA A 18 4.50 15.51 15.58
CA ALA A 18 5.39 14.40 15.29
C ALA A 18 6.81 14.59 15.84
N GLY A 19 7.17 15.83 16.20
CA GLY A 19 8.53 16.21 16.60
C GLY A 19 9.41 16.59 15.41
N PRO A 20 9.78 17.88 15.27
CA PRO A 20 10.53 18.38 14.10
C PRO A 20 11.83 17.64 13.83
N ALA A 21 12.55 17.24 14.88
CA ALA A 21 13.81 16.50 14.74
C ALA A 21 13.58 15.06 14.23
N ALA A 22 12.54 14.37 14.71
CA ALA A 22 12.16 13.04 14.22
C ALA A 22 11.72 13.10 12.76
N TRP A 23 10.92 14.10 12.41
CA TRP A 23 10.50 14.35 11.03
C TRP A 23 11.70 14.59 10.09
N ALA A 24 12.61 15.50 10.48
CA ALA A 24 13.79 15.81 9.67
C ALA A 24 14.68 14.57 9.45
N ARG A 25 14.90 13.75 10.48
CA ARG A 25 15.63 12.47 10.36
C ARG A 25 14.93 11.53 9.37
N ARG A 26 13.60 11.43 9.44
CA ARG A 26 12.81 10.58 8.54
C ARG A 26 12.96 11.00 7.08
N ILE A 27 12.84 12.28 6.79
CA ILE A 27 13.02 12.83 5.42
C ILE A 27 14.46 12.61 4.92
N ALA A 28 15.46 12.79 5.79
CA ALA A 28 16.86 12.50 5.44
C ALA A 28 17.09 11.01 5.13
N GLN A 29 16.47 10.11 5.90
CA GLN A 29 16.49 8.67 5.64
C GLN A 29 15.91 8.32 4.26
N PHE A 30 14.78 8.93 3.89
CA PHE A 30 14.20 8.72 2.56
C PHE A 30 15.14 9.17 1.44
N ALA A 31 15.78 10.32 1.60
CA ALA A 31 16.76 10.81 0.64
C ALA A 31 17.96 9.86 0.51
N GLN A 32 18.45 9.32 1.62
CA GLN A 32 19.54 8.35 1.64
C GLN A 32 19.13 7.03 0.93
N ILE A 33 17.95 6.47 1.23
CA ILE A 33 17.45 5.26 0.57
C ILE A 33 17.26 5.51 -0.93
N ALA A 34 16.67 6.65 -1.30
CA ALA A 34 16.43 7.04 -2.69
C ALA A 34 17.71 7.28 -3.51
N ALA A 35 18.85 7.47 -2.85
CA ALA A 35 20.15 7.62 -3.50
C ALA A 35 20.70 6.30 -4.06
N ALA A 36 20.14 5.14 -3.66
CA ALA A 36 20.56 3.83 -4.13
C ALA A 36 20.31 3.61 -5.65
N GLY A 37 19.27 4.26 -6.22
CA GLY A 37 19.00 4.18 -7.65
C GLY A 37 17.63 4.74 -8.04
N PRO A 38 17.35 4.85 -9.35
CA PRO A 38 16.10 5.44 -9.84
C PRO A 38 14.85 4.62 -9.52
N HIS A 39 14.94 3.29 -9.54
CA HIS A 39 13.82 2.40 -9.21
C HIS A 39 13.49 2.46 -7.72
N VAL A 40 14.51 2.38 -6.85
CA VAL A 40 14.34 2.55 -5.40
C VAL A 40 13.79 3.95 -5.08
N ARG A 41 14.30 5.00 -5.73
CA ARG A 41 13.77 6.37 -5.55
C ARG A 41 12.28 6.44 -5.86
N ARG A 42 11.84 5.86 -6.98
CA ARG A 42 10.42 5.82 -7.36
C ARG A 42 9.59 5.07 -6.31
N ALA A 43 10.08 3.93 -5.83
CA ALA A 43 9.41 3.15 -4.79
C ALA A 43 9.29 3.93 -3.46
N VAL A 44 10.34 4.63 -3.03
CA VAL A 44 10.31 5.51 -1.84
C VAL A 44 9.27 6.61 -1.99
N VAL A 45 9.23 7.29 -3.14
CA VAL A 45 8.23 8.36 -3.40
C VAL A 45 6.81 7.79 -3.40
N GLN A 46 6.59 6.59 -3.93
CA GLN A 46 5.28 5.96 -3.90
C GLN A 46 4.86 5.54 -2.49
N ARG A 47 5.75 4.92 -1.71
CA ARG A 47 5.45 4.41 -0.38
C ARG A 47 5.25 5.54 0.63
N HIS A 48 6.13 6.56 0.60
CA HIS A 48 6.17 7.66 1.56
C HIS A 48 5.61 8.98 1.00
N GLY A 49 4.67 8.87 0.06
CA GLY A 49 4.06 10.03 -0.58
C GLY A 49 3.35 10.99 0.38
N LEU A 50 2.84 10.49 1.51
CA LEU A 50 2.19 11.31 2.55
C LEU A 50 3.20 12.24 3.23
N GLU A 51 4.28 11.66 3.74
CA GLU A 51 5.36 12.37 4.43
C GLU A 51 6.04 13.38 3.49
N LEU A 52 6.36 12.96 2.28
CA LEU A 52 7.02 13.80 1.28
C LEU A 52 6.12 14.95 0.82
N SER A 53 4.82 14.75 0.67
CA SER A 53 3.86 15.80 0.34
C SER A 53 3.75 16.83 1.47
N LEU A 54 3.62 16.37 2.71
CA LEU A 54 3.56 17.23 3.88
C LEU A 54 4.84 18.06 4.07
N ASP A 55 6.01 17.44 3.86
CA ASP A 55 7.30 18.13 3.95
C ASP A 55 7.45 19.24 2.89
N ARG A 56 7.07 18.94 1.63
CA ARG A 56 7.07 19.92 0.53
C ARG A 56 6.12 21.10 0.81
N ILE A 57 4.92 20.82 1.31
CA ILE A 57 3.93 21.84 1.65
C ILE A 57 4.43 22.68 2.82
N ALA A 58 4.96 22.07 3.87
CA ALA A 58 5.50 22.76 5.04
C ALA A 58 6.66 23.70 4.70
N LYS A 59 7.48 23.33 3.71
CA LYS A 59 8.58 24.14 3.15
C LYS A 59 8.14 25.22 2.16
N GLY A 60 6.84 25.29 1.84
CA GLY A 60 6.30 26.26 0.87
C GLY A 60 6.67 25.94 -0.58
N ALA A 61 7.11 24.72 -0.88
CA ALA A 61 7.47 24.29 -2.23
C ALA A 61 6.24 24.04 -3.13
N VAL A 62 5.05 23.95 -2.54
CA VAL A 62 3.77 23.76 -3.23
C VAL A 62 2.99 25.06 -3.18
N ARG A 63 2.78 25.71 -4.34
CA ARG A 63 2.00 26.95 -4.44
C ARG A 63 0.49 26.70 -4.45
N VAL A 64 0.06 25.70 -5.21
CA VAL A 64 -1.35 25.30 -5.31
C VAL A 64 -1.40 23.77 -5.11
N PRO A 65 -1.95 23.30 -3.99
CA PRO A 65 -2.05 21.87 -3.75
C PRO A 65 -2.94 21.17 -4.78
N SER A 66 -2.50 20.01 -5.25
CA SER A 66 -3.30 19.08 -6.06
C SER A 66 -4.48 18.52 -5.25
N ALA A 67 -5.43 17.83 -5.89
CA ALA A 67 -6.54 17.18 -5.19
C ALA A 67 -6.05 16.17 -4.13
N ALA A 68 -5.02 15.38 -4.47
CA ALA A 68 -4.40 14.45 -3.54
C ALA A 68 -3.73 15.15 -2.35
N GLU A 69 -2.98 16.23 -2.60
CA GLU A 69 -2.33 17.00 -1.54
C GLU A 69 -3.35 17.71 -0.64
N ARG A 70 -4.47 18.21 -1.19
CA ARG A 70 -5.57 18.74 -0.35
C ARG A 70 -6.15 17.67 0.56
N ARG A 71 -6.36 16.44 0.06
CA ARG A 71 -6.81 15.32 0.88
C ARG A 71 -5.84 15.01 2.03
N VAL A 72 -4.54 14.99 1.74
CA VAL A 72 -3.49 14.83 2.78
C VAL A 72 -3.56 15.93 3.82
N LEU A 73 -3.76 17.18 3.39
CA LEU A 73 -3.92 18.32 4.31
C LEU A 73 -5.18 18.23 5.17
N ASP A 74 -6.29 17.73 4.60
CA ASP A 74 -7.54 17.53 5.36
C ASP A 74 -7.35 16.48 6.47
N LEU A 75 -6.68 15.37 6.16
CA LEU A 75 -6.34 14.35 7.15
C LEU A 75 -5.34 14.87 8.21
N ALA A 76 -4.37 15.68 7.81
CA ALA A 76 -3.46 16.34 8.74
C ALA A 76 -4.19 17.33 9.67
N ARG A 77 -5.14 18.10 9.13
CA ARG A 77 -5.99 19.03 9.90
C ARG A 77 -6.86 18.27 10.89
N GLU A 78 -7.48 17.16 10.46
CA GLU A 78 -8.26 16.29 11.34
C GLU A 78 -7.39 15.76 12.49
N THR A 79 -6.18 15.28 12.21
CA THR A 79 -5.25 14.81 13.24
C THR A 79 -4.94 15.89 14.28
N VAL A 80 -4.67 17.11 13.84
CA VAL A 80 -4.40 18.27 14.74
C VAL A 80 -5.65 18.61 15.57
N SER A 81 -6.81 18.58 14.95
CA SER A 81 -8.09 18.82 15.62
C SER A 81 -8.39 17.77 16.70
N VAL A 82 -8.25 16.50 16.36
CA VAL A 82 -8.40 15.39 17.30
C VAL A 82 -7.43 15.52 18.49
N TYR A 83 -6.14 15.81 18.20
CA TYR A 83 -5.16 16.04 19.25
C TYR A 83 -5.58 17.14 20.25
N ALA A 84 -6.19 18.23 19.78
CA ALA A 84 -6.62 19.33 20.62
C ALA A 84 -7.75 18.92 21.58
N THR A 85 -8.63 18.02 21.19
CA THR A 85 -9.78 17.54 21.97
C THR A 85 -9.47 16.40 22.93
N LEU A 86 -8.35 15.68 22.72
CA LEU A 86 -7.97 14.52 23.53
C LEU A 86 -7.53 14.93 24.95
N PRO A 87 -7.82 14.09 25.97
CA PRO A 87 -7.26 14.20 27.31
C PRO A 87 -5.72 14.00 27.26
N PRO A 88 -4.96 14.38 28.30
CA PRO A 88 -3.49 14.29 28.32
C PRO A 88 -2.98 12.89 27.93
N ALA A 89 -3.50 11.82 28.51
CA ALA A 89 -3.13 10.45 28.18
C ALA A 89 -3.43 10.08 26.72
N GLY A 90 -4.52 10.60 26.16
CA GLY A 90 -4.89 10.41 24.75
C GLY A 90 -3.93 11.13 23.80
N ARG A 91 -3.47 12.32 24.19
CA ARG A 91 -2.43 13.05 23.43
C ARG A 91 -1.11 12.30 23.36
N GLU A 92 -0.73 11.65 24.46
CA GLU A 92 0.47 10.80 24.49
C GLU A 92 0.31 9.57 23.59
N ARG A 93 -0.87 8.91 23.59
CA ARG A 93 -1.13 7.77 22.67
C ARG A 93 -1.07 8.21 21.20
N LEU A 94 -1.64 9.38 20.86
CA LEU A 94 -1.56 9.89 19.49
C LEU A 94 -0.12 10.23 19.08
N ARG A 95 0.67 10.81 19.98
CA ARG A 95 2.11 11.02 19.73
C ARG A 95 2.85 9.69 19.56
N ALA A 96 2.58 8.70 20.40
CA ALA A 96 3.19 7.39 20.28
C ALA A 96 2.86 6.73 18.92
N LEU A 97 1.60 6.84 18.47
CA LEU A 97 1.19 6.38 17.13
C LEU A 97 1.95 7.12 16.03
N LEU A 98 2.07 8.46 16.10
CA LEU A 98 2.86 9.24 15.16
C LEU A 98 4.34 8.81 15.14
N HIS A 99 4.93 8.59 16.29
CA HIS A 99 6.32 8.11 16.39
C HIS A 99 6.48 6.71 15.78
N ALA A 100 5.56 5.80 16.04
CA ALA A 100 5.55 4.47 15.42
C ALA A 100 5.43 4.54 13.89
N CYS A 101 4.58 5.44 13.37
CA CYS A 101 4.46 5.69 11.92
C CYS A 101 5.75 6.23 11.28
N LEU A 102 6.59 6.94 12.03
CA LEU A 102 7.85 7.51 11.55
C LEU A 102 9.08 6.64 11.83
N ALA A 103 8.92 5.53 12.55
CA ALA A 103 10.01 4.61 12.87
C ALA A 103 10.21 3.58 11.74
N ASP A 104 11.43 3.09 11.61
CA ASP A 104 11.82 2.00 10.72
C ASP A 104 11.20 2.08 9.30
N ASP A 105 10.42 1.08 8.92
CA ASP A 105 9.70 1.00 7.66
C ASP A 105 8.25 1.53 7.74
N GLY A 106 7.88 2.15 8.85
CA GLY A 106 6.54 2.68 9.08
C GLY A 106 6.14 3.75 8.05
N THR A 107 4.85 4.01 7.94
CA THR A 107 4.24 5.06 7.09
C THR A 107 3.18 5.80 7.90
N LEU A 108 2.76 6.98 7.46
CA LEU A 108 1.62 7.69 8.05
C LEU A 108 0.26 7.02 7.76
N ILE A 109 0.25 5.92 7.02
CA ILE A 109 -0.98 5.22 6.63
C ILE A 109 -1.85 4.82 7.83
N PRO A 110 -1.33 4.19 8.90
CA PRO A 110 -2.18 3.79 10.03
C PRO A 110 -2.93 4.97 10.66
N LEU A 111 -2.24 6.08 10.85
CA LEU A 111 -2.84 7.30 11.37
C LEU A 111 -3.89 7.89 10.44
N PHE A 112 -3.55 8.01 9.15
CA PHE A 112 -4.45 8.65 8.19
C PHE A 112 -5.61 7.74 7.80
N HIS A 113 -5.44 6.43 7.85
CA HIS A 113 -6.54 5.47 7.74
C HIS A 113 -7.54 5.64 8.90
N LEU A 114 -7.07 5.76 10.13
CA LEU A 114 -7.90 6.04 11.30
C LEU A 114 -8.70 7.35 11.13
N MET A 115 -8.03 8.46 10.77
CA MET A 115 -8.68 9.76 10.57
C MET A 115 -9.70 9.70 9.44
N ARG A 116 -9.35 9.06 8.33
CA ARG A 116 -10.25 8.89 7.19
C ARG A 116 -11.46 8.04 7.53
N THR A 117 -11.27 6.93 8.24
CA THR A 117 -12.37 6.06 8.68
C THR A 117 -13.33 6.84 9.57
N ALA A 118 -12.81 7.62 10.51
CA ALA A 118 -13.64 8.47 11.37
C ALA A 118 -14.45 9.51 10.57
N ALA A 119 -13.80 10.21 9.62
CA ALA A 119 -14.47 11.18 8.76
C ALA A 119 -15.59 10.52 7.93
N LEU A 120 -15.30 9.38 7.30
CA LEU A 120 -16.27 8.64 6.50
C LEU A 120 -17.48 8.17 7.30
N GLN A 121 -17.29 7.77 8.55
CA GLN A 121 -18.42 7.39 9.41
C GLN A 121 -19.25 8.60 9.88
N ARG A 122 -18.62 9.76 10.11
CA ARG A 122 -19.36 11.01 10.37
C ARG A 122 -20.20 11.43 9.15
N ASP A 123 -19.64 11.33 7.95
CA ASP A 123 -20.37 11.63 6.70
C ASP A 123 -21.59 10.71 6.51
N ARG A 124 -21.54 9.49 7.08
CA ARG A 124 -22.66 8.53 7.14
C ARG A 124 -23.66 8.79 8.29
N GLY A 125 -23.46 9.86 9.05
CA GLY A 125 -24.37 10.28 10.12
C GLY A 125 -24.14 9.61 11.47
N PHE A 126 -22.95 9.03 11.72
CA PHE A 126 -22.57 8.52 13.03
C PHE A 126 -21.92 9.61 13.89
N SER A 127 -22.23 9.62 15.18
CA SER A 127 -21.33 10.18 16.18
C SER A 127 -20.10 9.27 16.31
N VAL A 128 -18.90 9.85 16.32
CA VAL A 128 -17.64 9.09 16.32
C VAL A 128 -16.75 9.56 17.46
N ALA A 129 -16.47 8.66 18.40
CA ALA A 129 -15.51 8.87 19.48
C ALA A 129 -14.22 8.07 19.24
N PHE A 130 -13.06 8.71 19.44
CA PHE A 130 -11.72 8.09 19.36
C PHE A 130 -11.38 7.40 20.69
N THR A 131 -12.11 6.37 21.07
CA THR A 131 -11.98 5.70 22.36
C THR A 131 -10.64 5.00 22.54
N GLY A 132 -10.08 4.45 21.46
CA GLY A 132 -8.71 3.89 21.48
C GLY A 132 -7.67 4.93 21.88
N LEU A 133 -7.79 6.16 21.35
CA LEU A 133 -6.90 7.27 21.74
C LEU A 133 -7.28 7.85 23.10
N ALA A 134 -8.56 8.11 23.36
CA ALA A 134 -8.98 8.81 24.57
C ALA A 134 -8.87 7.94 25.84
N GLU A 135 -9.26 6.67 25.75
CA GLU A 135 -9.42 5.76 26.88
C GLU A 135 -8.45 4.58 26.88
N GLY A 136 -7.83 4.27 25.71
CA GLY A 136 -6.96 3.11 25.54
C GLY A 136 -7.72 1.81 25.35
N THR A 137 -8.94 1.87 24.78
CA THR A 137 -9.69 0.66 24.40
C THR A 137 -8.95 -0.14 23.33
N PRO A 138 -9.17 -1.46 23.20
CA PRO A 138 -8.54 -2.26 22.16
C PRO A 138 -8.96 -1.86 20.74
N PHE A 139 -10.19 -1.38 20.57
CA PHE A 139 -10.70 -0.81 19.32
C PHE A 139 -10.44 0.70 19.24
N ASP A 140 -10.40 1.24 18.03
CA ASP A 140 -9.99 2.62 17.80
C ASP A 140 -11.13 3.62 17.94
N LEU A 141 -12.30 3.30 17.37
CA LEU A 141 -13.45 4.18 17.32
C LEU A 141 -14.68 3.51 17.90
N LEU A 142 -15.49 4.32 18.59
CA LEU A 142 -16.87 3.96 18.95
C LEU A 142 -17.80 4.80 18.09
N LEU A 143 -18.64 4.13 17.31
CA LEU A 143 -19.69 4.73 16.51
C LEU A 143 -21.01 4.68 17.29
N GLU A 144 -21.81 5.73 17.17
CA GLU A 144 -23.17 5.75 17.73
C GLU A 144 -24.14 6.42 16.76
N ARG A 145 -25.29 5.78 16.55
CA ARG A 145 -26.39 6.32 15.76
C ARG A 145 -27.71 5.72 16.25
N ASP A 146 -28.71 6.57 16.49
CA ASP A 146 -30.08 6.17 16.94
C ASP A 146 -30.04 5.24 18.16
N GLY A 147 -29.13 5.49 19.11
CA GLY A 147 -28.95 4.71 20.33
C GLY A 147 -28.22 3.34 20.12
N VAL A 148 -27.81 3.01 18.92
CA VAL A 148 -27.04 1.79 18.61
C VAL A 148 -25.57 2.12 18.50
N GLN A 149 -24.73 1.34 19.19
CA GLN A 149 -23.28 1.49 19.19
C GLN A 149 -22.60 0.38 18.39
N ALA A 150 -21.48 0.69 17.75
CA ALA A 150 -20.57 -0.27 17.10
C ALA A 150 -19.10 0.12 17.34
N GLU A 151 -18.24 -0.88 17.48
CA GLU A 151 -16.79 -0.73 17.60
C GLU A 151 -16.15 -0.76 16.23
N VAL A 152 -15.10 0.04 16.01
CA VAL A 152 -14.29 -0.03 14.79
C VAL A 152 -12.83 -0.26 15.16
N ALA A 153 -12.24 -1.30 14.61
CA ALA A 153 -10.80 -1.55 14.67
C ALA A 153 -10.20 -1.24 13.29
N CYS A 154 -9.32 -0.25 13.22
CA CYS A 154 -8.56 0.11 12.03
C CYS A 154 -7.24 -0.65 12.02
N ASP A 155 -6.96 -1.36 10.95
CA ASP A 155 -5.69 -2.11 10.81
C ASP A 155 -5.13 -1.97 9.40
N VAL A 156 -3.83 -2.22 9.27
CA VAL A 156 -3.11 -2.16 8.00
C VAL A 156 -2.48 -3.51 7.71
N VAL A 157 -2.61 -3.96 6.48
CA VAL A 157 -1.98 -5.17 5.98
C VAL A 157 -1.20 -4.85 4.71
N SER A 158 0.04 -5.31 4.64
CA SER A 158 0.85 -5.17 3.43
C SER A 158 0.53 -6.28 2.43
N ALA A 159 0.33 -5.92 1.17
CA ALA A 159 0.22 -6.91 0.09
C ALA A 159 1.51 -7.73 -0.08
N GLU A 160 2.66 -7.22 0.42
CA GLU A 160 3.92 -7.96 0.45
C GLU A 160 3.82 -9.26 1.27
N ASP A 161 2.96 -9.31 2.30
CA ASP A 161 2.77 -10.50 3.14
C ASP A 161 2.24 -11.72 2.35
N GLY A 162 1.58 -11.46 1.21
CA GLY A 162 1.06 -12.49 0.31
C GLY A 162 1.87 -12.67 -0.97
N ARG A 163 2.97 -11.92 -1.18
CA ARG A 163 3.77 -12.01 -2.41
C ARG A 163 4.98 -12.91 -2.25
N GLY A 164 5.25 -13.68 -3.30
CA GLY A 164 6.49 -14.44 -3.39
C GLY A 164 7.69 -13.58 -3.78
N VAL A 165 7.51 -12.57 -4.63
CA VAL A 165 8.54 -11.59 -4.99
C VAL A 165 8.13 -10.23 -4.41
N HIS A 166 8.89 -9.73 -3.43
CA HIS A 166 8.63 -8.44 -2.81
C HIS A 166 9.06 -7.29 -3.72
N ARG A 167 8.21 -6.27 -3.83
CA ARG A 167 8.47 -5.09 -4.66
C ARG A 167 9.76 -4.38 -4.28
N GLY A 168 10.03 -4.26 -2.98
CA GLY A 168 11.27 -3.65 -2.50
C GLY A 168 12.54 -4.39 -2.89
N ALA A 169 12.51 -5.73 -2.94
CA ALA A 169 13.62 -6.55 -3.40
C ALA A 169 13.80 -6.44 -4.93
N TRP A 170 12.68 -6.48 -5.65
CA TRP A 170 12.66 -6.30 -7.11
C TRP A 170 13.30 -4.99 -7.56
N VAL A 171 12.90 -3.85 -6.99
CA VAL A 171 13.46 -2.54 -7.40
C VAL A 171 14.94 -2.42 -7.09
N ARG A 172 15.42 -3.05 -6.01
CA ARG A 172 16.86 -3.11 -5.71
C ARG A 172 17.64 -3.97 -6.72
N LEU A 173 17.05 -5.10 -7.16
CA LEU A 173 17.64 -5.90 -8.24
C LEU A 173 17.73 -5.06 -9.51
N MET A 174 16.68 -4.32 -9.86
CA MET A 174 16.67 -3.48 -11.05
C MET A 174 17.73 -2.39 -11.01
N ASP A 175 17.88 -1.68 -9.89
CA ASP A 175 18.93 -0.65 -9.76
C ASP A 175 20.35 -1.21 -9.85
N ARG A 176 20.56 -2.50 -9.52
CA ARG A 176 21.85 -3.17 -9.71
C ARG A 176 22.10 -3.59 -11.16
N VAL A 177 21.07 -4.08 -11.82
CA VAL A 177 21.18 -4.70 -13.17
C VAL A 177 21.10 -3.65 -14.28
N ASP A 178 20.34 -2.58 -14.09
CA ASP A 178 20.04 -1.58 -15.12
C ASP A 178 21.28 -0.98 -15.81
N PRO A 179 22.38 -0.62 -15.12
CA PRO A 179 23.61 -0.13 -15.78
C PRO A 179 24.24 -1.15 -16.73
N ASP A 180 24.22 -2.43 -16.34
CA ASP A 180 24.76 -3.51 -17.20
C ASP A 180 23.87 -3.74 -18.42
N LEU A 181 22.52 -3.64 -18.25
CA LEU A 181 21.55 -3.73 -19.34
C LEU A 181 21.73 -2.59 -20.34
N GLN A 182 21.92 -1.36 -19.87
CA GLN A 182 22.14 -0.20 -20.74
C GLN A 182 23.43 -0.37 -21.55
N THR A 183 24.52 -0.81 -20.91
CA THR A 183 25.80 -1.08 -21.55
C THR A 183 25.68 -2.21 -22.58
N TRP A 184 24.97 -3.27 -22.23
CA TRP A 184 24.76 -4.39 -23.13
C TRP A 184 23.90 -4.02 -24.35
N LEU A 185 22.81 -3.29 -24.16
CA LEU A 185 21.91 -2.79 -25.22
C LEU A 185 22.63 -1.85 -26.19
N ALA A 186 23.55 -1.01 -25.70
CA ALA A 186 24.33 -0.12 -26.56
C ALA A 186 25.17 -0.91 -27.59
N ASN A 187 25.64 -2.11 -27.23
CA ASN A 187 26.43 -3.00 -28.08
C ASN A 187 25.59 -4.04 -28.84
N HIS A 188 24.36 -4.30 -28.39
CA HIS A 188 23.44 -5.29 -28.95
C HIS A 188 22.07 -4.65 -29.16
N PRO A 189 21.92 -3.70 -30.09
CA PRO A 189 20.63 -3.06 -30.33
C PRO A 189 19.60 -4.09 -30.77
N GLY A 190 18.42 -4.04 -30.11
CA GLY A 190 17.35 -5.01 -30.36
C GLY A 190 16.27 -4.95 -29.28
N ARG A 191 15.37 -5.91 -29.31
CA ARG A 191 14.26 -6.03 -28.35
C ARG A 191 14.34 -7.37 -27.65
N TYR A 192 14.45 -7.33 -26.32
CA TYR A 192 14.73 -8.52 -25.50
C TYR A 192 13.77 -8.59 -24.31
N LEU A 193 13.48 -9.83 -23.89
CA LEU A 193 12.70 -10.15 -22.72
C LEU A 193 13.43 -11.17 -21.87
N LEU A 194 13.88 -10.76 -20.69
CA LEU A 194 14.43 -11.66 -19.67
C LEU A 194 13.34 -12.05 -18.69
N LYS A 195 13.02 -13.34 -18.68
CA LYS A 195 12.06 -13.96 -17.75
C LYS A 195 12.81 -14.54 -16.56
N LEU A 196 12.42 -14.15 -15.35
CA LEU A 196 12.93 -14.67 -14.10
C LEU A 196 11.80 -15.42 -13.38
N THR A 197 12.00 -16.71 -13.14
CA THR A 197 11.15 -17.46 -12.22
C THR A 197 11.97 -17.75 -10.98
N LEU A 198 11.46 -17.36 -9.81
CA LEU A 198 12.13 -17.48 -8.52
C LEU A 198 11.36 -18.51 -7.68
N PRO A 199 11.78 -19.79 -7.67
CA PRO A 199 11.01 -20.88 -7.01
C PRO A 199 10.72 -20.60 -5.54
N GLN A 200 11.67 -20.01 -4.81
CA GLN A 200 11.53 -19.67 -3.40
C GLN A 200 11.08 -18.21 -3.16
N GLY A 201 10.84 -17.46 -4.25
CA GLY A 201 10.54 -16.04 -4.19
C GLY A 201 11.78 -15.16 -4.00
N LEU A 202 11.55 -13.89 -3.64
CA LEU A 202 12.58 -12.90 -3.35
C LEU A 202 12.02 -11.92 -2.32
N ARG A 203 12.50 -11.97 -1.09
CA ARG A 203 12.03 -11.15 0.03
C ARG A 203 12.98 -10.00 0.35
N ARG A 204 12.65 -9.22 1.35
CA ARG A 204 13.45 -8.06 1.76
C ARG A 204 14.49 -8.38 2.84
N ASP A 205 14.60 -9.61 3.28
CA ASP A 205 15.41 -10.05 4.41
C ASP A 205 16.92 -9.96 4.15
N ALA A 206 17.73 -10.00 5.20
CA ALA A 206 19.18 -9.94 5.09
C ALA A 206 19.76 -11.10 4.26
N ALA A 207 19.17 -12.29 4.36
CA ALA A 207 19.53 -13.46 3.56
C ALA A 207 19.36 -13.25 2.05
N ASP A 208 18.43 -12.38 1.63
CA ASP A 208 18.19 -12.08 0.23
C ASP A 208 19.18 -11.07 -0.37
N GLN A 209 20.03 -10.44 0.43
CA GLN A 209 21.10 -9.57 -0.09
C GLN A 209 22.12 -10.37 -0.91
N ASP A 210 22.48 -11.56 -0.44
CA ASP A 210 23.38 -12.46 -1.14
C ASP A 210 22.70 -13.02 -2.41
N LEU A 211 21.42 -13.33 -2.34
CA LEU A 211 20.63 -13.74 -3.51
C LEU A 211 20.53 -12.63 -4.56
N LEU A 212 20.33 -11.37 -4.15
CA LEU A 212 20.34 -10.23 -5.08
C LEU A 212 21.68 -10.05 -5.80
N ALA A 213 22.80 -10.22 -5.09
CA ALA A 213 24.12 -10.18 -5.68
C ALA A 213 24.34 -11.35 -6.64
N ALA A 214 23.98 -12.56 -6.24
CA ALA A 214 24.09 -13.76 -7.07
C ALA A 214 23.23 -13.66 -8.33
N LEU A 215 21.98 -13.17 -8.24
CA LEU A 215 21.11 -12.95 -9.40
C LEU A 215 21.71 -11.92 -10.37
N HIS A 216 22.24 -10.82 -9.85
CA HIS A 216 22.91 -9.82 -10.66
C HIS A 216 24.13 -10.41 -11.42
N ASP A 217 25.01 -11.13 -10.73
CA ASP A 217 26.18 -11.75 -11.35
C ASP A 217 25.80 -12.80 -12.40
N ARG A 218 24.75 -13.57 -12.17
CA ARG A 218 24.24 -14.54 -13.14
C ARG A 218 23.67 -13.86 -14.39
N ILE A 219 22.88 -12.79 -14.22
CA ILE A 219 22.35 -12.02 -15.36
C ILE A 219 23.51 -11.44 -16.16
N ARG A 220 24.50 -10.82 -15.52
CA ARG A 220 25.68 -10.27 -16.18
C ARG A 220 26.47 -11.34 -16.93
N THR A 221 26.70 -12.51 -16.32
CA THR A 221 27.39 -13.64 -16.93
C THR A 221 26.61 -14.20 -18.12
N MET A 222 25.32 -14.35 -18.01
CA MET A 222 24.44 -14.81 -19.09
C MET A 222 24.48 -13.87 -20.30
N LEU A 223 24.41 -12.55 -20.06
CA LEU A 223 24.47 -11.52 -21.10
C LEU A 223 25.85 -11.49 -21.78
N SER A 224 26.96 -11.51 -21.03
CA SER A 224 28.32 -11.49 -21.57
C SER A 224 28.62 -12.73 -22.37
N ALA A 225 28.14 -13.90 -21.95
CA ALA A 225 28.32 -15.18 -22.68
C ALA A 225 27.25 -15.39 -23.78
N GLN A 226 26.36 -14.42 -24.02
CA GLN A 226 25.25 -14.50 -24.97
C GLN A 226 24.38 -15.77 -24.81
N ARG A 227 24.27 -16.27 -23.58
CA ARG A 227 23.42 -17.43 -23.28
C ARG A 227 21.94 -17.02 -23.24
N ARG A 228 21.07 -17.92 -23.72
CA ARG A 228 19.62 -17.71 -23.73
C ARG A 228 18.91 -18.27 -22.51
N ALA A 229 19.56 -19.12 -21.75
CA ALA A 229 18.98 -19.69 -20.53
C ALA A 229 20.07 -19.97 -19.50
N ASP A 230 19.66 -19.87 -18.22
CA ASP A 230 20.42 -20.31 -17.07
C ASP A 230 19.46 -20.75 -15.97
N HIS A 231 19.78 -21.81 -15.21
CA HIS A 231 18.90 -22.31 -14.18
C HIS A 231 19.67 -22.99 -13.04
N ASP A 232 19.17 -22.82 -11.84
CA ASP A 232 19.52 -23.58 -10.64
C ASP A 232 18.32 -23.66 -9.70
N GLU A 233 18.52 -24.07 -8.45
CA GLU A 233 17.45 -24.17 -7.45
C GLU A 233 16.89 -22.80 -7.03
N ALA A 234 17.67 -21.72 -7.16
CA ALA A 234 17.29 -20.37 -6.73
C ALA A 234 16.52 -19.61 -7.82
N ALA A 235 16.88 -19.81 -9.10
CA ALA A 235 16.27 -19.06 -10.19
C ALA A 235 16.35 -19.78 -11.54
N VAL A 236 15.32 -19.58 -12.35
CA VAL A 236 15.29 -19.93 -13.77
C VAL A 236 15.27 -18.63 -14.56
N LEU A 237 16.30 -18.42 -15.38
CA LEU A 237 16.50 -17.25 -16.24
C LEU A 237 16.32 -17.68 -17.71
N ARG A 238 15.54 -16.91 -18.48
CA ARG A 238 15.37 -17.14 -19.91
C ARG A 238 15.31 -15.81 -20.67
N LEU A 239 16.21 -15.65 -21.64
CA LEU A 239 16.30 -14.51 -22.53
C LEU A 239 15.68 -14.87 -23.88
N ASP A 240 14.56 -14.25 -24.19
CA ASP A 240 13.82 -14.41 -25.44
C ASP A 240 13.84 -13.10 -26.27
N PRO A 241 13.72 -13.15 -27.60
CA PRO A 241 13.35 -11.97 -28.38
C PRO A 241 11.98 -11.45 -27.93
N LEU A 242 11.83 -10.13 -27.83
CA LEU A 242 10.56 -9.50 -27.53
C LEU A 242 9.69 -9.43 -28.79
N MET A 243 8.77 -10.37 -28.95
CA MET A 243 7.93 -10.57 -30.15
C MET A 243 6.49 -10.06 -29.97
N LEU A 244 6.25 -9.08 -29.13
CA LEU A 244 4.89 -8.60 -28.87
C LEU A 244 4.38 -7.66 -29.97
N ALA A 245 3.16 -7.87 -30.42
CA ALA A 245 2.47 -6.99 -31.35
C ALA A 245 2.30 -5.55 -30.80
N GLY A 246 2.24 -5.41 -29.46
CA GLY A 246 2.21 -4.13 -28.75
C GLY A 246 3.55 -3.41 -28.62
N ALA A 247 4.66 -3.98 -29.15
CA ALA A 247 5.98 -3.40 -29.05
C ALA A 247 6.17 -2.06 -29.81
N GLN A 248 5.16 -1.63 -30.55
CA GLN A 248 5.09 -0.29 -31.17
C GLN A 248 4.33 0.72 -30.31
N ALA A 249 3.62 0.26 -29.26
CA ALA A 249 3.02 1.13 -28.27
C ALA A 249 4.11 1.67 -27.34
N GLY A 250 3.95 2.88 -26.81
CA GLY A 250 4.86 3.42 -25.82
C GLY A 250 4.93 2.53 -24.55
N GLU A 251 5.85 2.84 -23.63
CA GLU A 251 6.18 2.05 -22.43
C GLU A 251 4.95 1.49 -21.70
N LEU A 252 3.90 2.28 -21.51
CA LEU A 252 2.66 1.86 -20.85
C LEU A 252 1.90 0.78 -21.63
N GLY A 253 1.86 0.86 -22.97
CA GLY A 253 1.22 -0.15 -23.81
C GLY A 253 1.97 -1.47 -23.78
N LEU A 254 3.31 -1.41 -23.80
CA LEU A 254 4.18 -2.56 -23.66
C LEU A 254 4.00 -3.26 -22.31
N LEU A 255 4.01 -2.51 -21.20
CA LEU A 255 3.79 -3.06 -19.86
C LEU A 255 2.41 -3.70 -19.70
N ASN A 256 1.36 -3.12 -20.27
CA ASN A 256 0.02 -3.71 -20.25
C ASN A 256 -0.05 -5.01 -21.03
N SER A 257 0.56 -5.09 -22.22
CA SER A 257 0.61 -6.32 -23.02
C SER A 257 1.40 -7.41 -22.31
N LEU A 258 2.51 -7.06 -21.67
CA LEU A 258 3.31 -8.01 -20.89
C LEU A 258 2.56 -8.52 -19.66
N ARG A 259 1.79 -7.67 -18.98
CA ARG A 259 0.94 -8.10 -17.87
C ARG A 259 -0.18 -9.04 -18.28
N GLN A 260 -0.70 -8.89 -19.50
CA GLN A 260 -1.68 -9.84 -20.05
C GLN A 260 -1.04 -11.21 -20.35
N GLU A 261 0.24 -11.23 -20.77
CA GLU A 261 0.94 -12.49 -21.09
C GLU A 261 1.49 -13.19 -19.83
N PHE A 262 2.10 -12.43 -18.89
CA PHE A 262 2.79 -13.01 -17.71
C PHE A 262 1.94 -13.02 -16.43
N GLY A 263 0.73 -12.48 -16.49
CA GLY A 263 -0.10 -12.24 -15.33
C GLY A 263 0.20 -10.89 -14.67
N HIS A 264 -0.83 -10.35 -14.01
CA HIS A 264 -0.77 -9.07 -13.27
C HIS A 264 0.17 -9.14 -12.06
N GLU A 265 0.52 -10.32 -11.62
CA GLU A 265 1.44 -10.58 -10.50
C GLU A 265 2.92 -10.42 -10.87
N ALA A 266 3.26 -10.39 -12.17
CA ALA A 266 4.63 -10.25 -12.61
C ALA A 266 5.17 -8.85 -12.31
N HIS A 267 6.35 -8.81 -11.71
CA HIS A 267 7.13 -7.58 -11.63
C HIS A 267 7.78 -7.31 -12.98
N LEU A 268 7.52 -6.14 -13.53
CA LEU A 268 8.03 -5.73 -14.84
C LEU A 268 8.91 -4.49 -14.71
N ALA A 269 10.00 -4.46 -15.49
CA ALA A 269 10.81 -3.28 -15.68
C ALA A 269 11.29 -3.20 -17.13
N VAL A 270 11.43 -1.98 -17.62
CA VAL A 270 11.87 -1.68 -18.99
C VAL A 270 13.12 -0.81 -18.90
N THR A 271 14.17 -1.23 -19.62
CA THR A 271 15.39 -0.46 -19.83
C THR A 271 15.47 -0.13 -21.33
N GLU A 272 15.63 1.15 -21.66
CA GLU A 272 15.79 1.62 -23.05
C GLU A 272 17.16 2.26 -23.23
N CYS A 273 17.87 1.88 -24.29
CA CYS A 273 19.15 2.46 -24.64
C CYS A 273 19.42 2.30 -26.14
N GLY A 274 19.87 3.36 -26.81
CA GLY A 274 20.31 3.30 -28.21
C GLY A 274 19.28 2.79 -29.21
N GLY A 275 17.97 2.96 -28.94
CA GLY A 275 16.88 2.41 -29.76
C GLY A 275 16.57 0.94 -29.48
N GLY A 276 17.31 0.30 -28.56
CA GLY A 276 17.03 -1.03 -28.03
C GLY A 276 16.10 -0.98 -26.81
N VAL A 277 15.35 -2.06 -26.59
CA VAL A 277 14.43 -2.24 -25.46
C VAL A 277 14.71 -3.56 -24.77
N PHE A 278 14.97 -3.52 -23.48
CA PHE A 278 15.16 -4.70 -22.66
C PHE A 278 14.10 -4.73 -21.56
N VAL A 279 13.28 -5.77 -21.57
CA VAL A 279 12.25 -5.98 -20.55
C VAL A 279 12.72 -7.07 -19.61
N MET A 280 12.61 -6.82 -18.32
CA MET A 280 12.75 -7.85 -17.31
C MET A 280 11.36 -8.13 -16.69
N ALA A 281 11.02 -9.43 -16.61
CA ALA A 281 9.82 -9.91 -15.99
C ALA A 281 10.16 -10.94 -14.91
N ALA A 282 9.75 -10.70 -13.66
CA ALA A 282 9.98 -11.63 -12.56
C ALA A 282 8.67 -12.09 -11.93
N ARG A 283 8.61 -13.37 -11.60
CA ARG A 283 7.54 -13.99 -10.82
C ARG A 283 8.09 -15.01 -9.84
N ALA A 284 7.33 -15.28 -8.78
CA ALA A 284 7.61 -16.41 -7.91
C ALA A 284 7.28 -17.75 -8.60
N GLY A 285 7.79 -18.84 -8.08
CA GLY A 285 7.43 -20.21 -8.51
C GLY A 285 6.02 -20.63 -8.05
N ARG A 286 5.39 -19.84 -7.17
CA ARG A 286 4.03 -20.02 -6.68
C ARG A 286 3.21 -18.76 -6.96
N GLU A 287 1.90 -18.92 -7.07
CA GLU A 287 0.97 -17.79 -7.15
C GLU A 287 1.03 -16.94 -5.88
N ASN A 288 0.77 -15.65 -6.01
CA ASN A 288 0.66 -14.76 -4.87
C ASN A 288 -0.63 -15.06 -4.09
N GLU A 289 -0.55 -14.93 -2.78
CA GLU A 289 -1.67 -15.16 -1.85
C GLU A 289 -2.10 -13.86 -1.15
N VAL A 290 -2.13 -12.72 -1.85
CA VAL A 290 -2.40 -11.41 -1.26
C VAL A 290 -3.76 -11.38 -0.54
N ALA A 291 -4.82 -11.83 -1.17
CA ALA A 291 -6.15 -11.86 -0.56
C ALA A 291 -6.20 -12.83 0.64
N VAL A 292 -5.50 -13.97 0.57
CA VAL A 292 -5.35 -14.91 1.70
C VAL A 292 -4.59 -14.30 2.87
N ALA A 293 -3.53 -13.54 2.60
CA ALA A 293 -2.78 -12.83 3.65
C ALA A 293 -3.67 -11.80 4.36
N ILE A 294 -4.51 -11.07 3.61
CA ILE A 294 -5.51 -10.15 4.17
C ILE A 294 -6.49 -10.91 5.08
N ARG A 295 -7.02 -12.05 4.65
CA ARG A 295 -7.90 -12.89 5.48
C ARG A 295 -7.22 -13.36 6.76
N ARG A 296 -5.97 -13.85 6.67
CA ARG A 296 -5.18 -14.24 7.86
C ARG A 296 -5.02 -13.08 8.84
N ARG A 297 -4.78 -11.87 8.32
CA ARG A 297 -4.68 -10.66 9.16
C ARG A 297 -6.01 -10.33 9.84
N MET A 298 -7.14 -10.39 9.12
CA MET A 298 -8.47 -10.19 9.69
C MET A 298 -8.73 -11.17 10.85
N ALA A 299 -8.40 -12.46 10.67
CA ALA A 299 -8.59 -13.49 11.70
C ALA A 299 -7.74 -13.24 12.94
N ALA A 300 -6.54 -12.69 12.79
CA ALA A 300 -5.68 -12.33 13.91
C ALA A 300 -6.15 -11.06 14.64
N VAL A 301 -6.63 -10.07 13.90
CA VAL A 301 -6.99 -8.74 14.43
C VAL A 301 -8.35 -8.76 15.14
N ALA A 302 -9.35 -9.46 14.60
CA ALA A 302 -10.70 -9.43 15.12
C ALA A 302 -10.79 -9.76 16.63
N PRO A 303 -10.30 -10.90 17.11
CA PRO A 303 -10.36 -11.24 18.53
C PRO A 303 -9.45 -10.38 19.42
N ALA A 304 -8.38 -9.80 18.85
CA ALA A 304 -7.43 -8.98 19.59
C ALA A 304 -7.89 -7.54 19.76
N ARG A 305 -8.68 -7.02 18.81
CA ARG A 305 -9.02 -5.60 18.74
C ARG A 305 -10.49 -5.28 18.95
N LEU A 306 -11.40 -6.26 18.94
CA LEU A 306 -12.83 -6.06 19.22
C LEU A 306 -13.18 -6.68 20.56
N SER A 307 -14.01 -5.97 21.36
CA SER A 307 -14.37 -6.43 22.70
C SER A 307 -15.31 -7.63 22.70
N GLY A 308 -16.03 -7.87 21.62
CA GLY A 308 -17.07 -8.88 21.53
C GLY A 308 -18.39 -8.51 22.26
N THR A 309 -18.47 -7.36 22.90
CA THR A 309 -19.67 -6.91 23.63
C THR A 309 -20.61 -6.08 22.76
N ARG A 310 -20.10 -5.53 21.65
CA ARG A 310 -20.83 -4.73 20.66
C ARG A 310 -20.53 -5.26 19.26
N PRO A 311 -21.38 -4.96 18.25
CA PRO A 311 -21.07 -5.25 16.87
C PRO A 311 -19.77 -4.54 16.45
N GLY A 312 -18.83 -5.31 15.89
CA GLY A 312 -17.52 -4.82 15.48
C GLY A 312 -17.42 -4.63 13.97
N ILE A 313 -16.71 -3.60 13.54
CA ILE A 313 -16.32 -3.35 12.14
C ILE A 313 -14.81 -3.46 12.07
N LEU A 314 -14.29 -4.30 11.17
CA LEU A 314 -12.88 -4.31 10.83
C LEU A 314 -12.65 -3.39 9.63
N ALA A 315 -11.94 -2.29 9.84
CA ALA A 315 -11.54 -1.36 8.78
C ALA A 315 -10.10 -1.66 8.36
N MET A 316 -9.95 -2.39 7.25
CA MET A 316 -8.66 -2.85 6.73
C MET A 316 -8.13 -1.91 5.67
N PHE A 317 -6.90 -1.44 5.83
CA PHE A 317 -6.16 -0.75 4.79
C PHE A 317 -5.16 -1.69 4.14
N ILE A 318 -5.20 -1.81 2.81
CA ILE A 318 -4.30 -2.67 2.04
C ILE A 318 -3.19 -1.80 1.48
N GLU A 319 -2.01 -1.90 2.09
CA GLU A 319 -0.79 -1.18 1.69
C GLU A 319 -0.04 -1.95 0.59
N ASP A 320 0.91 -1.26 -0.05
CA ASP A 320 1.82 -1.80 -1.06
C ASP A 320 1.15 -2.38 -2.32
N THR A 321 -0.13 -2.10 -2.55
CA THR A 321 -0.80 -2.38 -3.82
C THR A 321 -0.52 -1.27 -4.84
N ASP A 322 -0.40 -1.64 -6.12
CA ASP A 322 -0.50 -0.69 -7.22
C ASP A 322 -1.94 -0.64 -7.78
N ARG A 323 -2.17 0.29 -8.72
CA ARG A 323 -3.47 0.51 -9.33
C ARG A 323 -4.01 -0.74 -10.05
N ALA A 324 -3.16 -1.47 -10.77
CA ALA A 324 -3.56 -2.64 -11.52
C ALA A 324 -3.91 -3.81 -10.59
N GLU A 325 -3.09 -4.03 -9.56
CA GLU A 325 -3.32 -5.06 -8.56
C GLU A 325 -4.57 -4.78 -7.71
N TRP A 326 -4.76 -3.53 -7.24
CA TRP A 326 -5.96 -3.15 -6.50
C TRP A 326 -7.24 -3.38 -7.32
N ARG A 327 -7.20 -3.01 -8.62
CA ARG A 327 -8.31 -3.27 -9.53
C ARG A 327 -8.55 -4.77 -9.71
N HIS A 328 -7.50 -5.55 -9.88
CA HIS A 328 -7.58 -7.00 -10.05
C HIS A 328 -8.21 -7.69 -8.85
N LEU A 329 -7.74 -7.39 -7.63
CA LEU A 329 -8.32 -7.93 -6.38
C LEU A 329 -9.83 -7.68 -6.25
N ARG A 330 -10.31 -6.56 -6.82
CA ARG A 330 -11.74 -6.20 -6.84
C ARG A 330 -12.49 -6.92 -7.97
N GLU A 331 -12.02 -6.83 -9.20
CA GLU A 331 -12.70 -7.34 -10.40
C GLU A 331 -12.77 -8.86 -10.43
N ARG A 332 -11.76 -9.54 -9.86
CA ARG A 332 -11.74 -11.00 -9.72
C ARG A 332 -12.47 -11.48 -8.47
N LEU A 333 -13.02 -10.59 -7.68
CA LEU A 333 -13.71 -10.89 -6.43
C LEU A 333 -12.86 -11.67 -5.40
N GLU A 334 -11.53 -11.63 -5.56
CA GLU A 334 -10.62 -12.35 -4.66
C GLU A 334 -10.71 -11.80 -3.24
N LEU A 335 -10.70 -10.47 -3.11
CA LEU A 335 -10.85 -9.80 -1.82
C LEU A 335 -12.23 -10.05 -1.20
N GLU A 336 -13.29 -10.04 -2.02
CA GLU A 336 -14.64 -10.36 -1.56
C GLU A 336 -14.73 -11.82 -1.10
N GLY A 337 -14.19 -12.76 -1.87
CA GLY A 337 -14.19 -14.19 -1.51
C GLY A 337 -13.52 -14.46 -0.17
N GLU A 338 -12.32 -13.89 0.02
CA GLU A 338 -11.57 -14.07 1.27
C GLU A 338 -12.21 -13.33 2.45
N ALA A 339 -12.78 -12.15 2.25
CA ALA A 339 -13.53 -11.45 3.29
C ALA A 339 -14.79 -12.20 3.69
N ARG A 340 -15.56 -12.75 2.72
CA ARG A 340 -16.74 -13.57 2.99
C ARG A 340 -16.37 -14.87 3.69
N GLN A 341 -15.27 -15.52 3.28
CA GLN A 341 -14.78 -16.71 3.95
C GLN A 341 -14.40 -16.41 5.40
N PHE A 342 -13.66 -15.33 5.67
CA PHE A 342 -13.35 -14.89 7.03
C PHE A 342 -14.61 -14.73 7.89
N LEU A 343 -15.67 -14.12 7.35
CA LEU A 343 -16.92 -13.89 8.09
C LEU A 343 -17.65 -15.19 8.50
N THR A 344 -17.22 -16.35 7.99
CA THR A 344 -17.74 -17.67 8.45
C THR A 344 -16.91 -18.25 9.60
N PHE A 345 -15.76 -17.67 9.96
CA PHE A 345 -14.88 -18.19 10.99
C PHE A 345 -15.34 -17.82 12.41
N PRO A 346 -14.99 -18.63 13.42
CA PRO A 346 -15.28 -18.31 14.81
C PRO A 346 -14.72 -16.97 15.27
N GLU A 347 -13.56 -16.57 14.75
CA GLU A 347 -12.87 -15.31 15.04
C GLU A 347 -13.69 -14.09 14.59
N ALA A 348 -14.58 -14.26 13.62
CA ALA A 348 -15.45 -13.20 13.11
C ALA A 348 -16.79 -13.10 13.88
N ARG A 349 -16.98 -13.82 14.98
CA ARG A 349 -18.26 -13.81 15.72
C ARG A 349 -18.72 -12.40 16.14
N SER A 350 -17.79 -11.53 16.53
CA SER A 350 -18.07 -10.14 16.91
C SER A 350 -18.13 -9.19 15.71
N VAL A 351 -17.80 -9.66 14.49
CA VAL A 351 -17.67 -8.79 13.31
C VAL A 351 -18.98 -8.72 12.56
N VAL A 352 -19.58 -7.53 12.50
CA VAL A 352 -20.79 -7.25 11.72
C VAL A 352 -20.47 -6.88 10.27
N ALA A 353 -19.31 -6.28 10.02
CA ALA A 353 -18.82 -5.97 8.69
C ALA A 353 -17.29 -5.87 8.65
N VAL A 354 -16.74 -6.16 7.47
CA VAL A 354 -15.35 -5.83 7.10
C VAL A 354 -15.39 -4.73 6.06
N THR A 355 -14.52 -3.74 6.18
CA THR A 355 -14.29 -2.74 5.14
C THR A 355 -12.85 -2.80 4.66
N CYS A 356 -12.65 -2.63 3.36
CA CYS A 356 -11.32 -2.64 2.74
C CYS A 356 -11.12 -1.38 1.91
N THR A 357 -9.97 -0.77 2.06
CA THR A 357 -9.56 0.43 1.32
C THR A 357 -8.08 0.36 0.98
N SER A 358 -7.64 1.19 0.05
CA SER A 358 -6.25 1.28 -0.39
C SER A 358 -5.76 2.73 -0.40
N ARG A 359 -4.52 2.92 -0.79
CA ARG A 359 -3.96 4.25 -1.01
C ARG A 359 -4.72 5.08 -2.07
N LEU A 360 -5.42 4.41 -2.99
CA LEU A 360 -6.16 5.09 -4.05
C LEU A 360 -7.35 5.86 -3.48
N GLU A 361 -8.10 5.24 -2.57
CA GLU A 361 -9.19 5.90 -1.83
C GLU A 361 -8.65 6.95 -0.85
N LEU A 362 -7.50 6.68 -0.22
CA LEU A 362 -6.87 7.63 0.69
C LEU A 362 -6.51 8.95 -0.01
N PHE A 363 -5.99 8.88 -1.23
CA PHE A 363 -5.66 10.06 -2.05
C PHE A 363 -6.85 10.60 -2.86
N GLY A 364 -8.03 9.97 -2.74
CA GLY A 364 -9.25 10.43 -3.40
C GLY A 364 -9.31 10.10 -4.90
N ALA A 365 -8.69 9.01 -5.32
CA ALA A 365 -8.86 8.52 -6.68
C ALA A 365 -10.31 8.11 -6.94
N THR A 366 -10.80 8.41 -8.15
CA THR A 366 -12.15 8.06 -8.59
C THR A 366 -12.15 6.76 -9.40
N ALA A 367 -13.35 6.26 -9.71
CA ALA A 367 -13.48 5.11 -10.62
C ALA A 367 -12.76 5.37 -11.99
N PRO A 368 -12.16 4.35 -12.59
CA PRO A 368 -12.19 2.92 -12.21
C PRO A 368 -11.18 2.53 -11.13
N ASP A 369 -10.28 3.42 -10.71
CA ASP A 369 -9.16 3.07 -9.84
C ASP A 369 -9.56 3.02 -8.35
N GLY A 370 -10.31 4.02 -7.88
CA GLY A 370 -10.84 4.05 -6.52
C GLY A 370 -12.24 3.44 -6.42
N VAL A 371 -12.64 3.05 -5.21
CA VAL A 371 -14.01 2.62 -4.92
C VAL A 371 -14.89 3.84 -4.77
N PRO A 372 -16.03 3.96 -5.50
CA PRO A 372 -16.87 5.16 -5.49
C PRO A 372 -17.34 5.58 -4.08
N GLU A 373 -17.64 4.61 -3.23
CA GLU A 373 -18.09 4.85 -1.85
C GLU A 373 -16.94 5.02 -0.83
N GLY A 374 -15.70 5.06 -1.33
CA GLY A 374 -14.49 5.26 -0.55
C GLY A 374 -13.94 4.00 0.12
N GLU A 375 -14.70 2.92 0.20
CA GLU A 375 -14.28 1.61 0.71
C GLU A 375 -15.16 0.49 0.17
N LEU A 376 -14.62 -0.73 0.05
CA LEU A 376 -15.40 -1.95 -0.12
C LEU A 376 -15.98 -2.35 1.23
N ARG A 377 -17.24 -2.78 1.26
CA ARG A 377 -17.89 -3.25 2.48
C ARG A 377 -18.48 -4.63 2.28
N PHE A 378 -18.19 -5.52 3.23
CA PHE A 378 -18.67 -6.90 3.26
C PHE A 378 -19.41 -7.13 4.57
N ARG A 379 -20.74 -7.21 4.50
CA ARG A 379 -21.60 -7.46 5.68
C ARG A 379 -21.57 -8.93 6.06
N ASN A 380 -21.52 -9.19 7.37
CA ASN A 380 -21.73 -10.52 7.93
C ASN A 380 -23.24 -10.79 8.09
N PRO A 381 -23.89 -11.56 7.20
CA PRO A 381 -25.33 -11.80 7.27
C PRO A 381 -25.77 -12.61 8.49
N SER A 382 -24.83 -13.36 9.09
CA SER A 382 -25.09 -14.22 10.26
C SER A 382 -24.99 -13.47 11.59
N HIS A 383 -24.46 -12.24 11.59
CA HIS A 383 -24.32 -11.45 12.81
C HIS A 383 -25.70 -10.91 13.25
N PRO A 384 -26.09 -10.99 14.55
CA PRO A 384 -27.40 -10.54 15.01
C PRO A 384 -27.74 -9.10 14.65
N SER A 385 -26.74 -8.20 14.69
CA SER A 385 -26.91 -6.77 14.37
C SER A 385 -26.78 -6.45 12.87
N ALA A 386 -26.63 -7.43 12.00
CA ALA A 386 -26.46 -7.19 10.56
C ALA A 386 -27.65 -6.49 9.89
N LYS A 387 -28.84 -6.61 10.49
CA LYS A 387 -30.08 -6.01 10.01
C LYS A 387 -30.48 -4.73 10.78
N ALA A 388 -29.64 -4.26 11.72
CA ALA A 388 -29.92 -3.06 12.48
C ALA A 388 -29.94 -1.83 11.55
N VAL A 389 -31.08 -1.15 11.45
CA VAL A 389 -31.27 0.01 10.56
C VAL A 389 -30.29 1.14 10.90
N ALA A 390 -30.03 1.37 12.19
CA ALA A 390 -29.07 2.37 12.64
C ALA A 390 -27.64 2.11 12.10
N LEU A 391 -27.23 0.84 11.93
CA LEU A 391 -25.90 0.48 11.45
C LEU A 391 -25.84 0.37 9.91
N ALA A 392 -26.97 0.40 9.21
CA ALA A 392 -27.03 0.17 7.77
C ALA A 392 -26.00 0.99 6.95
N PRO A 393 -25.79 2.31 7.20
CA PRO A 393 -24.82 3.08 6.41
C PRO A 393 -23.37 2.62 6.56
N ALA A 394 -23.02 1.96 7.67
CA ALA A 394 -21.68 1.46 7.94
C ALA A 394 -21.46 0.00 7.50
N VAL A 395 -22.57 -0.80 7.42
CA VAL A 395 -22.46 -2.26 7.26
C VAL A 395 -23.03 -2.82 5.96
N LEU A 396 -23.91 -2.08 5.26
CA LEU A 396 -24.44 -2.56 3.96
C LEU A 396 -23.30 -2.76 2.97
N SER A 397 -23.31 -3.94 2.32
CA SER A 397 -22.32 -4.24 1.29
C SER A 397 -22.39 -3.21 0.17
N SER A 398 -21.22 -2.81 -0.33
CA SER A 398 -21.07 -1.88 -1.47
C SER A 398 -21.04 -2.61 -2.82
N VAL A 399 -21.21 -3.95 -2.81
CA VAL A 399 -21.18 -4.83 -3.99
C VAL A 399 -22.43 -5.70 -4.00
#